data_29271a453d04510a70c93ebf162ed8bc
#
_entry.id   29271a453d04510a70c93ebf162ed8bc
#
_cell.length_a   1.000
_cell.length_b   1.000
_cell.length_c   1.000
_cell.angle_alpha   90.00
_cell.angle_beta   90.00
_cell.angle_gamma   90.00
#
_symmetry.space_group_name_H-M   'P 1'
#
loop_
_entity.id
_entity.type
_entity.pdbx_description
1 polymer ?
#
loop_
_entity_poly.entity_id
_entity_poly.type
_entity_poly.pdbx_seq_one_letter_code
_entity_poly.pdbx_strand_id
1 'polypeptide(L)'
;MALYAISKLGKKPLIVAPTTLLKNQWIENLTDLGIDKEDIATKIHDAPNKIFCVVTITSIENALRDDWKDLMDTIDKSDFGIKIVDEAHLHMKGLLKFDAICNIKRNWYLSATLGRSDEAEDRILNRALLDAERFVGSSKYEEYQKEYINMYLQDIHYNASRKLCEEHFKYGKKGLISATYYRMLMDYNHGIPFYNNIIRMVKIADRIKEKDTKVVVLLPLLDAIRAVIERMKQDSYFSNVDIAMVDGSMSISEKRKALEKDLILSTTASLGTGVDVMNLGAVVNFDQKSSLIIVEQMVGRLRDRGFETYYIDVCDHVKYAKAFQKWGTKRREAFRYFPGCHKEMKRLPDIRC
;
A
#
# COMPACT_ATOMS: atom_id res chain seq x y z
N MET A 1 -6.12 -4.41 17.98
CA MET A 1 -5.13 -4.35 19.07
C MET A 1 -5.00 -2.94 19.68
N ALA A 2 -4.71 -1.90 18.92
CA ALA A 2 -4.55 -0.54 19.46
C ALA A 2 -5.80 -0.04 20.24
N LEU A 3 -7.01 -0.22 19.73
CA LEU A 3 -8.25 0.17 20.42
C LEU A 3 -8.45 -0.56 21.75
N TYR A 4 -8.11 -1.85 21.80
CA TYR A 4 -8.14 -2.60 23.06
C TYR A 4 -7.16 -2.03 24.09
N ALA A 5 -5.95 -1.69 23.66
CA ALA A 5 -4.97 -1.09 24.55
C ALA A 5 -5.41 0.31 25.03
N ILE A 6 -6.01 1.14 24.17
CA ILE A 6 -6.60 2.43 24.56
C ILE A 6 -7.67 2.24 25.64
N SER A 7 -8.57 1.27 25.46
CA SER A 7 -9.64 0.98 26.44
C SER A 7 -9.08 0.59 27.80
N LYS A 8 -7.95 -0.11 27.84
CA LYS A 8 -7.29 -0.48 29.11
C LYS A 8 -6.55 0.68 29.76
N LEU A 9 -6.05 1.65 28.99
CA LEU A 9 -5.36 2.83 29.55
C LEU A 9 -6.33 3.87 30.13
N GLY A 10 -7.60 3.87 29.70
CA GLY A 10 -8.59 4.85 30.14
C GLY A 10 -8.17 6.30 29.87
N LYS A 11 -7.42 6.54 28.79
CA LYS A 11 -6.91 7.86 28.42
C LYS A 11 -7.53 8.32 27.11
N LYS A 12 -7.83 9.62 27.02
CA LYS A 12 -8.34 10.25 25.81
C LYS A 12 -7.28 10.19 24.70
N PRO A 13 -7.58 9.56 23.55
CA PRO A 13 -6.62 9.43 22.48
C PRO A 13 -6.75 10.51 21.42
N LEU A 14 -5.61 10.95 20.90
CA LEU A 14 -5.48 11.62 19.61
C LEU A 14 -4.99 10.58 18.60
N ILE A 15 -5.83 10.20 17.65
CA ILE A 15 -5.48 9.27 16.58
C ILE A 15 -5.19 10.07 15.32
N VAL A 16 -3.97 9.89 14.78
CA VAL A 16 -3.48 10.59 13.59
C VAL A 16 -3.33 9.58 12.46
N ALA A 17 -4.17 9.69 11.46
CA ALA A 17 -4.15 8.83 10.28
C ALA A 17 -3.46 9.53 9.08
N PRO A 18 -2.79 8.80 8.19
CA PRO A 18 -2.11 9.40 7.03
C PRO A 18 -3.07 9.89 5.94
N THR A 19 -4.25 9.27 5.83
CA THR A 19 -5.23 9.57 4.78
C THR A 19 -6.65 9.67 5.35
N THR A 20 -7.54 10.35 4.60
CA THR A 20 -8.97 10.43 4.95
C THR A 20 -9.63 9.04 4.98
N LEU A 21 -9.20 8.14 4.12
CA LEU A 21 -9.72 6.77 4.10
C LEU A 21 -9.44 6.04 5.41
N LEU A 22 -8.17 6.04 5.87
CA LEU A 22 -7.78 5.45 7.15
C LEU A 22 -8.42 6.15 8.33
N LYS A 23 -8.54 7.50 8.29
CA LYS A 23 -9.30 8.23 9.31
C LYS A 23 -10.73 7.70 9.45
N ASN A 24 -11.43 7.53 8.33
CA ASN A 24 -12.81 7.03 8.35
C ASN A 24 -12.88 5.58 8.83
N GLN A 25 -11.91 4.74 8.47
CA GLN A 25 -11.83 3.36 8.97
C GLN A 25 -11.63 3.32 10.49
N TRP A 26 -10.82 4.21 11.06
CA TRP A 26 -10.69 4.36 12.51
C TRP A 26 -12.02 4.76 13.17
N ILE A 27 -12.74 5.71 12.57
CA ILE A 27 -14.06 6.16 13.07
C ILE A 27 -15.07 5.00 13.02
N GLU A 28 -15.11 4.23 11.94
CA GLU A 28 -15.98 3.06 11.79
C GLU A 28 -15.66 2.00 12.84
N ASN A 29 -14.39 1.64 13.00
CA ASN A 29 -13.97 0.68 14.02
C ASN A 29 -14.33 1.13 15.44
N LEU A 30 -14.27 2.43 15.75
CA LEU A 30 -14.73 2.97 17.02
C LEU A 30 -16.25 2.83 17.18
N THR A 31 -16.99 3.14 16.11
CA THR A 31 -18.46 3.02 16.10
C THR A 31 -18.91 1.57 16.25
N ASP A 32 -18.24 0.63 15.59
CA ASP A 32 -18.50 -0.81 15.70
C ASP A 32 -18.24 -1.35 17.11
N LEU A 33 -17.37 -0.68 17.87
CA LEU A 33 -17.12 -0.96 19.29
C LEU A 33 -18.11 -0.26 20.23
N GLY A 34 -19.12 0.43 19.70
CA GLY A 34 -20.18 1.08 20.48
C GLY A 34 -19.87 2.52 20.91
N ILE A 35 -18.89 3.18 20.30
CA ILE A 35 -18.63 4.61 20.53
C ILE A 35 -19.56 5.43 19.62
N ASP A 36 -20.33 6.33 20.22
CA ASP A 36 -21.20 7.21 19.44
C ASP A 36 -20.40 8.16 18.55
N LYS A 37 -20.86 8.37 17.33
CA LYS A 37 -20.18 9.28 16.39
C LYS A 37 -20.08 10.70 16.92
N GLU A 38 -21.04 11.11 17.75
CA GLU A 38 -21.04 12.41 18.41
C GLU A 38 -19.90 12.57 19.42
N ASP A 39 -19.36 11.48 19.94
CA ASP A 39 -18.22 11.46 20.86
C ASP A 39 -16.85 11.46 20.17
N ILE A 40 -16.84 11.45 18.84
CA ILE A 40 -15.62 11.43 18.03
C ILE A 40 -15.42 12.77 17.33
N ALA A 41 -14.40 13.52 17.72
CA ALA A 41 -13.95 14.69 16.97
C ALA A 41 -13.25 14.26 15.66
N THR A 42 -13.65 14.84 14.56
CA THR A 42 -13.04 14.63 13.24
C THR A 42 -12.19 15.81 12.76
N LYS A 43 -12.20 16.89 13.54
CA LYS A 43 -11.33 18.07 13.44
C LYS A 43 -10.68 18.31 14.79
N ILE A 44 -9.45 18.79 14.81
CA ILE A 44 -8.70 18.97 16.05
C ILE A 44 -9.38 19.98 17.00
N HIS A 45 -9.95 21.05 16.43
CA HIS A 45 -10.63 22.12 17.22
C HIS A 45 -11.91 21.67 17.93
N ASP A 46 -12.51 20.57 17.48
CA ASP A 46 -13.69 19.97 18.13
C ASP A 46 -13.32 19.03 19.30
N ALA A 47 -12.02 18.72 19.43
CA ALA A 47 -11.54 17.72 20.38
C ALA A 47 -11.81 18.02 21.86
N PRO A 48 -11.76 19.26 22.37
CA PRO A 48 -11.93 19.50 23.82
C PRO A 48 -13.19 18.88 24.40
N ASN A 49 -14.29 18.83 23.65
CA ASN A 49 -15.59 18.37 24.10
C ASN A 49 -15.93 16.92 23.70
N LYS A 50 -14.94 16.13 23.24
CA LYS A 50 -15.14 14.77 22.72
C LYS A 50 -14.28 13.76 23.46
N ILE A 51 -14.68 12.49 23.40
CA ILE A 51 -13.96 11.37 24.05
C ILE A 51 -12.79 10.91 23.17
N PHE A 52 -12.98 10.89 21.85
CA PHE A 52 -11.97 10.52 20.87
C PHE A 52 -11.71 11.67 19.90
N CYS A 53 -10.49 11.74 19.37
CA CYS A 53 -10.17 12.63 18.27
C CYS A 53 -9.45 11.84 17.19
N VAL A 54 -9.98 11.83 15.97
CA VAL A 54 -9.41 11.13 14.81
C VAL A 54 -9.22 12.13 13.68
N VAL A 55 -7.97 12.45 13.35
CA VAL A 55 -7.61 13.47 12.36
C VAL A 55 -6.61 12.94 11.35
N THR A 56 -6.42 13.64 10.24
CA THR A 56 -5.33 13.32 9.32
C THR A 56 -4.07 14.12 9.66
N ILE A 57 -2.89 13.57 9.37
CA ILE A 57 -1.63 14.30 9.53
C ILE A 57 -1.63 15.59 8.70
N THR A 58 -2.18 15.58 7.49
CA THR A 58 -2.32 16.76 6.65
C THR A 58 -3.14 17.88 7.31
N SER A 59 -4.20 17.53 8.06
CA SER A 59 -4.98 18.54 8.79
C SER A 59 -4.17 19.16 9.93
N ILE A 60 -3.32 18.38 10.60
CA ILE A 60 -2.38 18.88 11.61
C ILE A 60 -1.30 19.77 10.97
N GLU A 61 -0.70 19.35 9.85
CA GLU A 61 0.29 20.15 9.12
C GLU A 61 -0.29 21.49 8.66
N ASN A 62 -1.54 21.51 8.22
CA ASN A 62 -2.23 22.74 7.87
C ASN A 62 -2.44 23.64 9.10
N ALA A 63 -2.96 23.10 10.20
CA ALA A 63 -3.15 23.86 11.44
C ALA A 63 -1.82 24.41 11.99
N LEU A 64 -0.73 23.63 11.93
CA LEU A 64 0.62 24.06 12.30
C LEU A 64 1.12 25.24 11.48
N ARG A 65 0.79 25.26 10.17
CA ARG A 65 1.19 26.33 9.26
C ARG A 65 0.34 27.58 9.45
N ASP A 66 -0.97 27.39 9.64
CA ASP A 66 -1.94 28.47 9.65
C ASP A 66 -1.95 29.18 11.02
N ASP A 67 -2.07 28.46 12.12
CA ASP A 67 -1.94 28.98 13.50
C ASP A 67 -1.49 27.88 14.50
N TRP A 68 -0.18 27.75 14.68
CA TRP A 68 0.36 26.75 15.59
C TRP A 68 0.03 27.00 17.07
N LYS A 69 -0.21 28.27 17.47
CA LYS A 69 -0.54 28.62 18.87
C LYS A 69 -1.95 28.16 19.21
N ASP A 70 -2.91 28.42 18.33
CA ASP A 70 -4.30 27.96 18.50
C ASP A 70 -4.38 26.43 18.50
N LEU A 71 -3.56 25.78 17.67
CA LEU A 71 -3.45 24.32 17.69
C LEU A 71 -2.94 23.81 19.06
N MET A 72 -1.91 24.44 19.64
CA MET A 72 -1.37 24.04 20.95
C MET A 72 -2.39 24.29 22.08
N ASP A 73 -3.02 25.42 22.09
CA ASP A 73 -4.09 25.75 23.04
C ASP A 73 -5.25 24.72 22.96
N THR A 74 -5.59 24.29 21.76
CA THR A 74 -6.62 23.27 21.54
C THR A 74 -6.18 21.91 22.08
N ILE A 75 -4.92 21.52 21.86
CA ILE A 75 -4.36 20.26 22.37
C ILE A 75 -4.33 20.27 23.89
N ASP A 76 -3.88 21.34 24.51
CA ASP A 76 -3.82 21.46 25.97
C ASP A 76 -5.22 21.43 26.59
N LYS A 77 -6.20 22.12 26.00
CA LYS A 77 -7.62 22.06 26.44
C LYS A 77 -8.26 20.69 26.23
N SER A 78 -7.74 19.89 25.32
CA SER A 78 -8.28 18.57 25.00
C SER A 78 -7.85 17.48 25.99
N ASP A 79 -6.81 17.71 26.79
CA ASP A 79 -6.27 16.78 27.79
C ASP A 79 -5.99 15.38 27.21
N PHE A 80 -5.33 15.33 26.07
CA PHE A 80 -4.97 14.06 25.45
C PHE A 80 -3.94 13.30 26.31
N GLY A 81 -4.29 12.08 26.73
CA GLY A 81 -3.40 11.22 27.48
C GLY A 81 -2.49 10.34 26.63
N ILE A 82 -2.83 10.19 25.34
CA ILE A 82 -2.06 9.40 24.37
C ILE A 82 -2.26 9.92 22.95
N LYS A 83 -1.18 9.90 22.17
CA LYS A 83 -1.20 10.09 20.72
C LYS A 83 -0.87 8.79 20.01
N ILE A 84 -1.66 8.42 19.03
CA ILE A 84 -1.46 7.22 18.19
C ILE A 84 -1.33 7.68 16.75
N VAL A 85 -0.22 7.35 16.14
CA VAL A 85 0.07 7.69 14.74
C VAL A 85 0.05 6.41 13.93
N ASP A 86 -0.93 6.29 13.06
CA ASP A 86 -1.05 5.15 12.17
C ASP A 86 -0.21 5.36 10.91
N GLU A 87 0.39 4.27 10.41
CA GLU A 87 1.35 4.27 9.29
C GLU A 87 2.42 5.37 9.46
N ALA A 88 3.03 5.42 10.63
CA ALA A 88 3.93 6.48 11.06
C ALA A 88 5.13 6.72 10.11
N HIS A 89 5.46 5.74 9.26
CA HIS A 89 6.47 5.88 8.22
C HIS A 89 6.06 6.86 7.10
N LEU A 90 4.77 7.17 6.96
CA LEU A 90 4.29 8.20 6.05
C LEU A 90 4.35 9.58 6.75
N HIS A 91 4.57 10.64 5.98
CA HIS A 91 4.54 12.03 6.49
C HIS A 91 5.47 12.32 7.68
N MET A 92 6.58 11.62 7.82
CA MET A 92 7.47 11.69 8.99
C MET A 92 7.93 13.12 9.30
N LYS A 93 8.18 13.97 8.29
CA LYS A 93 8.61 15.37 8.52
C LYS A 93 7.55 16.21 9.23
N GLY A 94 6.28 16.04 8.84
CA GLY A 94 5.15 16.70 9.49
C GLY A 94 4.95 16.20 10.91
N LEU A 95 5.08 14.88 11.09
CA LEU A 95 4.97 14.25 12.39
C LEU A 95 6.06 14.73 13.36
N LEU A 96 7.32 14.78 12.95
CA LEU A 96 8.42 15.27 13.80
C LEU A 96 8.26 16.76 14.17
N LYS A 97 7.75 17.59 13.27
CA LYS A 97 7.41 18.99 13.59
C LYS A 97 6.32 19.08 14.64
N PHE A 98 5.29 18.26 14.51
CA PHE A 98 4.20 18.20 15.48
C PHE A 98 4.70 17.70 16.83
N ASP A 99 5.53 16.65 16.86
CA ASP A 99 6.08 16.08 18.07
C ASP A 99 7.01 17.05 18.83
N ALA A 100 7.72 17.90 18.09
CA ALA A 100 8.63 18.87 18.69
C ALA A 100 7.90 19.96 19.53
N ILE A 101 6.60 20.16 19.29
CA ILE A 101 5.82 21.19 19.99
C ILE A 101 4.64 20.60 20.79
N CYS A 102 4.27 19.33 20.53
CA CYS A 102 3.14 18.68 21.16
C CYS A 102 3.54 18.07 22.52
N ASN A 103 2.84 18.44 23.59
CA ASN A 103 3.15 17.99 24.96
C ASN A 103 2.38 16.70 25.39
N ILE A 104 1.98 15.85 24.45
CA ILE A 104 1.35 14.57 24.78
C ILE A 104 2.42 13.56 25.19
N LYS A 105 2.38 13.13 26.44
CA LYS A 105 3.47 12.32 27.05
C LYS A 105 3.60 10.91 26.51
N ARG A 106 2.50 10.28 26.04
CA ARG A 106 2.50 8.92 25.50
C ARG A 106 2.29 8.96 23.98
N ASN A 107 3.24 8.43 23.25
CA ASN A 107 3.19 8.43 21.79
C ASN A 107 3.36 7.00 21.28
N TRP A 108 2.42 6.52 20.48
CA TRP A 108 2.50 5.23 19.80
C TRP A 108 2.59 5.46 18.30
N TYR A 109 3.62 4.92 17.70
CA TYR A 109 3.85 4.96 16.27
C TYR A 109 3.61 3.56 15.72
N LEU A 110 2.50 3.39 15.00
CA LEU A 110 2.12 2.13 14.39
C LEU A 110 2.68 2.11 12.96
N SER A 111 3.42 1.09 12.62
CA SER A 111 3.93 0.90 11.27
C SER A 111 4.34 -0.55 11.08
N ALA A 112 4.01 -1.13 9.94
CA ALA A 112 4.54 -2.42 9.53
C ALA A 112 6.03 -2.30 9.12
N THR A 113 6.45 -1.10 8.70
CA THR A 113 7.81 -0.83 8.20
C THR A 113 8.33 0.46 8.80
N LEU A 114 9.27 0.39 9.70
CA LEU A 114 9.91 1.58 10.30
C LEU A 114 11.12 2.08 9.50
N GLY A 115 11.72 1.24 8.64
CA GLY A 115 12.86 1.61 7.81
C GLY A 115 12.50 2.55 6.66
N ARG A 116 13.46 3.38 6.25
CA ARG A 116 13.35 4.28 5.10
C ARG A 116 14.28 3.84 3.97
N SER A 117 13.83 4.02 2.75
CA SER A 117 14.69 3.80 1.57
C SER A 117 15.71 4.92 1.35
N ASP A 118 15.50 6.09 1.95
CA ASP A 118 16.42 7.21 1.97
C ASP A 118 17.23 7.17 3.28
N GLU A 119 18.54 6.97 3.18
CA GLU A 119 19.43 6.82 4.32
C GLU A 119 19.49 8.05 5.24
N ALA A 120 19.26 9.25 4.69
CA ALA A 120 19.25 10.48 5.50
C ALA A 120 17.96 10.57 6.31
N GLU A 121 16.82 10.23 5.70
CA GLU A 121 15.53 10.16 6.41
C GLU A 121 15.54 9.04 7.45
N ASP A 122 16.14 7.89 7.15
CA ASP A 122 16.27 6.76 8.09
C ASP A 122 17.12 7.13 9.32
N ARG A 123 18.23 7.84 9.11
CA ARG A 123 19.06 8.35 10.22
C ARG A 123 18.31 9.34 11.10
N ILE A 124 17.54 10.25 10.52
CA ILE A 124 16.73 11.22 11.27
C ILE A 124 15.67 10.51 12.09
N LEU A 125 14.97 9.55 11.50
CA LEU A 125 13.94 8.76 12.16
C LEU A 125 14.52 7.95 13.33
N ASN A 126 15.61 7.24 13.10
CA ASN A 126 16.27 6.43 14.13
C ASN A 126 16.76 7.30 15.29
N ARG A 127 17.22 8.52 15.03
CA ARG A 127 17.66 9.46 16.07
C ARG A 127 16.46 10.07 16.83
N ALA A 128 15.38 10.38 16.13
CA ALA A 128 14.17 10.93 16.77
C ALA A 128 13.45 9.90 17.65
N LEU A 129 13.59 8.61 17.34
CA LEU A 129 12.97 7.49 18.06
C LEU A 129 14.02 6.68 18.88
N LEU A 130 15.17 7.28 19.23
CA LEU A 130 16.26 6.57 19.87
C LEU A 130 15.82 5.94 21.22
N ASP A 131 15.02 6.68 21.98
CA ASP A 131 14.53 6.26 23.31
C ASP A 131 13.16 5.53 23.23
N ALA A 132 12.64 5.29 22.02
CA ALA A 132 11.38 4.57 21.86
C ALA A 132 11.59 3.07 22.08
N GLU A 133 10.77 2.48 22.95
CA GLU A 133 10.69 1.03 23.05
C GLU A 133 10.09 0.47 21.75
N ARG A 134 10.82 -0.39 21.08
CA ARG A 134 10.35 -1.06 19.86
C ARG A 134 9.66 -2.37 20.24
N PHE A 135 8.36 -2.39 20.16
CA PHE A 135 7.57 -3.61 20.18
C PHE A 135 7.52 -4.19 18.76
N VAL A 136 8.61 -4.82 18.35
CA VAL A 136 8.55 -5.75 17.21
C VAL A 136 7.87 -7.00 17.74
N GLY A 137 6.91 -7.53 17.01
CA GLY A 137 6.22 -8.75 17.41
C GLY A 137 7.23 -9.78 17.92
N SER A 138 6.97 -10.37 19.08
CA SER A 138 7.96 -11.17 19.81
C SER A 138 8.55 -12.25 18.88
N SER A 139 9.83 -12.60 19.05
CA SER A 139 10.50 -13.72 18.37
C SER A 139 9.74 -15.05 18.50
N LYS A 140 8.91 -15.20 19.53
CA LYS A 140 7.94 -16.29 19.65
C LYS A 140 6.82 -16.24 18.60
N TYR A 141 6.52 -15.08 17.99
CA TYR A 141 5.55 -14.99 16.91
C TYR A 141 6.12 -15.52 15.57
N GLU A 142 7.42 -15.43 15.35
CA GLU A 142 8.09 -15.96 14.15
C GLU A 142 8.03 -17.50 14.09
N GLU A 143 8.08 -18.17 15.24
CA GLU A 143 7.93 -19.64 15.34
C GLU A 143 6.50 -20.12 15.01
N TYR A 144 5.50 -19.23 15.10
CA TYR A 144 4.08 -19.55 14.84
C TYR A 144 3.55 -18.93 13.54
N GLN A 145 4.37 -18.20 12.78
CA GLN A 145 3.94 -17.64 11.49
C GLN A 145 3.80 -18.77 10.48
N LYS A 146 2.55 -19.19 10.26
CA LYS A 146 2.21 -20.09 9.17
C LYS A 146 2.59 -19.42 7.85
N GLU A 147 3.33 -20.13 7.02
CA GLU A 147 3.56 -19.74 5.63
C GLU A 147 2.27 -20.01 4.85
N TYR A 148 1.72 -18.99 4.22
CA TYR A 148 0.45 -19.05 3.47
C TYR A 148 0.49 -18.26 2.16
N ILE A 149 1.61 -17.59 1.85
CA ILE A 149 1.78 -16.80 0.63
C ILE A 149 2.72 -17.54 -0.31
N ASN A 150 2.18 -18.05 -1.40
CA ASN A 150 2.96 -18.64 -2.47
C ASN A 150 3.49 -17.57 -3.41
N MET A 151 4.81 -17.48 -3.57
CA MET A 151 5.48 -16.52 -4.42
C MET A 151 5.76 -17.12 -5.80
N TYR A 152 5.20 -16.52 -6.85
CA TYR A 152 5.48 -16.87 -8.24
C TYR A 152 6.27 -15.77 -8.94
N LEU A 153 7.37 -16.13 -9.58
CA LEU A 153 8.22 -15.21 -10.32
C LEU A 153 8.02 -15.40 -11.83
N GLN A 154 7.68 -14.32 -12.52
CA GLN A 154 7.52 -14.30 -13.97
C GLN A 154 8.47 -13.31 -14.60
N ASP A 155 9.28 -13.78 -15.53
CA ASP A 155 10.13 -12.93 -16.38
C ASP A 155 9.51 -12.79 -17.78
N ILE A 156 9.41 -11.55 -18.27
CA ILE A 156 8.89 -11.23 -19.61
C ILE A 156 9.97 -10.44 -20.39
N HIS A 157 10.39 -10.97 -21.52
CA HIS A 157 11.42 -10.38 -22.36
C HIS A 157 10.81 -9.70 -23.58
N TYR A 158 11.00 -8.37 -23.70
CA TYR A 158 10.53 -7.59 -24.84
C TYR A 158 11.70 -7.22 -25.76
N ASN A 159 11.57 -7.51 -27.05
CA ASN A 159 12.57 -7.20 -28.07
C ASN A 159 12.39 -5.81 -28.68
N ALA A 160 12.03 -4.82 -27.86
CA ALA A 160 11.86 -3.44 -28.31
C ALA A 160 13.16 -2.90 -28.92
N SER A 161 13.04 -2.19 -30.05
CA SER A 161 14.18 -1.60 -30.75
C SER A 161 14.80 -0.46 -29.92
N ARG A 162 16.09 -0.18 -30.18
CA ARG A 162 16.78 0.95 -29.56
C ARG A 162 16.08 2.27 -29.88
N LYS A 163 15.67 2.47 -31.12
CA LYS A 163 14.96 3.66 -31.58
C LYS A 163 13.68 3.91 -30.78
N LEU A 164 12.83 2.89 -30.64
CA LEU A 164 11.59 2.99 -29.85
C LEU A 164 11.87 3.35 -28.40
N CYS A 165 12.91 2.75 -27.78
CA CYS A 165 13.30 3.09 -26.43
C CYS A 165 13.78 4.55 -26.29
N GLU A 166 14.59 5.03 -27.23
CA GLU A 166 15.09 6.42 -27.24
C GLU A 166 13.99 7.46 -27.45
N GLU A 167 12.97 7.14 -28.25
CA GLU A 167 11.80 8.00 -28.47
C GLU A 167 10.96 8.19 -27.20
N HIS A 168 10.86 7.17 -26.35
CA HIS A 168 10.02 7.19 -25.18
C HIS A 168 10.76 7.53 -23.88
N PHE A 169 11.98 7.04 -23.70
CA PHE A 169 12.65 7.11 -22.41
C PHE A 169 13.01 8.53 -22.01
N LYS A 170 12.50 8.94 -20.85
CA LYS A 170 12.87 10.18 -20.18
C LYS A 170 13.55 9.86 -18.85
N TYR A 171 14.56 10.65 -18.52
CA TYR A 171 15.36 10.47 -17.32
C TYR A 171 15.12 11.66 -16.37
N GLY A 172 14.84 11.36 -15.13
CA GLY A 172 14.77 12.33 -14.04
C GLY A 172 15.98 12.25 -13.12
N LYS A 173 15.99 13.00 -12.04
CA LYS A 173 17.10 13.01 -11.05
C LYS A 173 17.43 11.63 -10.48
N LYS A 174 16.47 10.70 -10.43
CA LYS A 174 16.61 9.33 -9.90
C LYS A 174 16.77 8.26 -11.00
N GLY A 175 17.00 8.64 -12.24
CA GLY A 175 17.16 7.73 -13.39
C GLY A 175 15.93 7.68 -14.29
N LEU A 176 15.72 6.55 -14.97
CA LEU A 176 14.63 6.37 -15.93
C LEU A 176 13.25 6.53 -15.26
N ILE A 177 12.41 7.39 -15.87
CA ILE A 177 11.04 7.61 -15.40
C ILE A 177 10.17 6.42 -15.80
N SER A 178 9.67 5.66 -14.82
CA SER A 178 8.89 4.43 -15.05
C SER A 178 7.68 4.62 -15.98
N ALA A 179 6.95 5.73 -15.86
CA ALA A 179 5.80 6.00 -16.72
C ALA A 179 6.16 6.02 -18.22
N THR A 180 7.35 6.49 -18.58
CA THR A 180 7.81 6.54 -19.98
C THR A 180 8.18 5.15 -20.50
N TYR A 181 8.70 4.29 -19.64
CA TYR A 181 8.92 2.88 -19.94
C TYR A 181 7.63 2.15 -20.30
N TYR A 182 6.58 2.31 -19.49
CA TYR A 182 5.32 1.63 -19.75
C TYR A 182 4.60 2.17 -20.98
N ARG A 183 4.73 3.46 -21.26
CA ARG A 183 4.23 4.02 -22.54
C ARG A 183 4.93 3.39 -23.73
N MET A 184 6.22 3.17 -23.62
CA MET A 184 6.99 2.43 -24.65
C MET A 184 6.44 1.01 -24.84
N LEU A 185 6.12 0.28 -23.76
CA LEU A 185 5.50 -1.05 -23.85
C LEU A 185 4.10 -1.02 -24.46
N MET A 186 3.32 0.04 -24.18
CA MET A 186 1.99 0.24 -24.78
C MET A 186 2.06 0.55 -26.28
N ASP A 187 3.15 1.15 -26.76
CA ASP A 187 3.37 1.43 -28.17
C ASP A 187 4.10 0.28 -28.91
N TYR A 188 4.86 -0.51 -28.18
CA TYR A 188 5.57 -1.66 -28.73
C TYR A 188 4.61 -2.68 -29.34
N ASN A 189 4.67 -2.86 -30.67
CA ASN A 189 3.74 -3.73 -31.40
C ASN A 189 2.27 -3.44 -31.04
N HIS A 190 1.88 -2.16 -30.98
CA HIS A 190 0.55 -1.69 -30.59
C HIS A 190 0.09 -2.18 -29.20
N GLY A 191 1.04 -2.42 -28.30
CA GLY A 191 0.82 -2.90 -26.94
C GLY A 191 0.34 -4.35 -26.83
N ILE A 192 0.19 -5.05 -27.96
CA ILE A 192 -0.36 -6.42 -27.97
C ILE A 192 0.38 -7.36 -27.03
N PRO A 193 1.73 -7.45 -27.07
CA PRO A 193 2.46 -8.34 -26.15
C PRO A 193 2.27 -7.96 -24.69
N PHE A 194 2.25 -6.66 -24.37
CA PHE A 194 2.09 -6.18 -23.01
C PHE A 194 0.72 -6.55 -22.44
N TYR A 195 -0.35 -6.22 -23.17
CA TYR A 195 -1.72 -6.50 -22.72
C TYR A 195 -2.01 -8.00 -22.64
N ASN A 196 -1.56 -8.80 -23.61
CA ASN A 196 -1.76 -10.25 -23.61
C ASN A 196 -1.05 -10.90 -22.41
N ASN A 197 0.12 -10.41 -22.04
CA ASN A 197 0.83 -10.93 -20.86
C ASN A 197 0.09 -10.59 -19.56
N ILE A 198 -0.51 -9.39 -19.46
CA ILE A 198 -1.34 -9.05 -18.30
C ILE A 198 -2.53 -10.00 -18.21
N ILE A 199 -3.30 -10.17 -19.30
CA ILE A 199 -4.46 -11.07 -19.35
C ILE A 199 -4.05 -12.50 -19.01
N ARG A 200 -2.93 -12.98 -19.55
CA ARG A 200 -2.40 -14.31 -19.25
C ARG A 200 -2.10 -14.49 -17.76
N MET A 201 -1.44 -13.53 -17.13
CA MET A 201 -1.12 -13.61 -15.69
C MET A 201 -2.38 -13.57 -14.83
N VAL A 202 -3.38 -12.77 -15.23
CA VAL A 202 -4.67 -12.74 -14.54
C VAL A 202 -5.37 -14.10 -14.63
N LYS A 203 -5.40 -14.73 -15.81
CA LYS A 203 -5.96 -16.08 -15.97
C LYS A 203 -5.22 -17.14 -15.14
N ILE A 204 -3.90 -17.00 -15.00
CA ILE A 204 -3.12 -17.89 -14.12
C ILE A 204 -3.52 -17.66 -12.67
N ALA A 205 -3.54 -16.40 -12.21
CA ALA A 205 -3.90 -16.04 -10.84
C ALA A 205 -5.30 -16.53 -10.48
N ASP A 206 -6.26 -16.35 -11.38
CA ASP A 206 -7.65 -16.79 -11.18
C ASP A 206 -7.78 -18.32 -11.08
N ARG A 207 -6.95 -19.08 -11.80
CA ARG A 207 -6.97 -20.55 -11.75
C ARG A 207 -6.29 -21.15 -10.52
N ILE A 208 -5.28 -20.48 -9.98
CA ILE A 208 -4.52 -21.01 -8.84
C ILE A 208 -5.07 -20.55 -7.49
N LYS A 209 -5.81 -19.44 -7.45
CA LYS A 209 -6.42 -18.93 -6.22
C LYS A 209 -7.48 -19.86 -5.67
N GLU A 210 -7.76 -19.76 -4.39
CA GLU A 210 -8.89 -20.45 -3.78
C GLU A 210 -10.21 -19.98 -4.38
N LYS A 211 -11.19 -20.90 -4.49
CA LYS A 211 -12.52 -20.60 -4.99
C LYS A 211 -13.16 -19.45 -4.18
N ASP A 212 -13.94 -18.61 -4.85
CA ASP A 212 -14.67 -17.49 -4.24
C ASP A 212 -13.75 -16.42 -3.59
N THR A 213 -12.46 -16.43 -3.94
CA THR A 213 -11.53 -15.37 -3.57
C THR A 213 -11.30 -14.41 -4.74
N LYS A 214 -10.71 -13.24 -4.43
CA LYS A 214 -10.52 -12.14 -5.38
C LYS A 214 -9.10 -12.09 -5.92
N VAL A 215 -8.96 -11.45 -7.09
CA VAL A 215 -7.66 -11.14 -7.69
C VAL A 215 -7.46 -9.63 -7.73
N VAL A 216 -6.32 -9.17 -7.28
CA VAL A 216 -5.86 -7.77 -7.46
C VAL A 216 -4.73 -7.75 -8.48
N VAL A 217 -4.84 -6.86 -9.47
CA VAL A 217 -3.80 -6.61 -10.48
C VAL A 217 -3.27 -5.20 -10.32
N LEU A 218 -1.97 -5.10 -10.09
CA LEU A 218 -1.29 -3.83 -9.92
C LEU A 218 -0.58 -3.44 -11.21
N LEU A 219 -1.04 -2.36 -11.81
CA LEU A 219 -0.51 -1.81 -13.04
C LEU A 219 0.05 -0.40 -12.81
N PRO A 220 1.06 -0.01 -13.56
CA PRO A 220 1.74 1.27 -13.33
C PRO A 220 0.99 2.51 -13.80
N LEU A 221 0.05 2.35 -14.75
CA LEU A 221 -0.66 3.46 -15.41
C LEU A 221 -2.16 3.19 -15.51
N LEU A 222 -2.98 4.23 -15.27
CA LEU A 222 -4.44 4.15 -15.40
C LEU A 222 -4.87 3.86 -16.85
N ASP A 223 -4.16 4.40 -17.83
CA ASP A 223 -4.47 4.15 -19.25
C ASP A 223 -4.24 2.69 -19.61
N ALA A 224 -3.20 2.05 -19.06
CA ALA A 224 -2.98 0.61 -19.22
C ALA A 224 -4.11 -0.19 -18.58
N ILE A 225 -4.60 0.20 -17.41
CA ILE A 225 -5.73 -0.44 -16.74
C ILE A 225 -6.98 -0.39 -17.62
N ARG A 226 -7.33 0.79 -18.13
CA ARG A 226 -8.51 0.96 -19.01
C ARG A 226 -8.40 0.09 -20.25
N ALA A 227 -7.24 0.11 -20.92
CA ALA A 227 -7.03 -0.69 -22.13
C ALA A 227 -7.09 -2.20 -21.87
N VAL A 228 -6.62 -2.67 -20.71
CA VAL A 228 -6.72 -4.09 -20.32
C VAL A 228 -8.16 -4.48 -20.03
N ILE A 229 -8.92 -3.67 -19.29
CA ILE A 229 -10.32 -3.94 -18.98
C ILE A 229 -11.14 -4.07 -20.28
N GLU A 230 -10.95 -3.15 -21.23
CA GLU A 230 -11.67 -3.23 -22.52
C GLU A 230 -11.36 -4.51 -23.31
N ARG A 231 -10.11 -4.99 -23.26
CA ARG A 231 -9.75 -6.27 -23.87
C ARG A 231 -10.33 -7.47 -23.11
N MET A 232 -10.36 -7.41 -21.79
CA MET A 232 -10.97 -8.46 -20.97
C MET A 232 -12.46 -8.60 -21.21
N LYS A 233 -13.18 -7.50 -21.43
CA LYS A 233 -14.62 -7.53 -21.79
C LYS A 233 -14.88 -8.25 -23.11
N GLN A 234 -13.91 -8.30 -24.01
CA GLN A 234 -14.01 -8.99 -25.30
C GLN A 234 -13.57 -10.47 -25.23
N ASP A 235 -12.95 -10.88 -24.14
CA ASP A 235 -12.46 -12.25 -23.93
C ASP A 235 -13.52 -13.07 -23.18
N SER A 236 -14.01 -14.14 -23.82
CA SER A 236 -15.04 -15.03 -23.27
C SER A 236 -14.71 -15.60 -21.89
N TYR A 237 -13.43 -15.70 -21.54
CA TYR A 237 -13.01 -16.14 -20.22
C TYR A 237 -13.57 -15.28 -19.10
N PHE A 238 -13.70 -13.96 -19.34
CA PHE A 238 -14.13 -13.00 -18.33
C PHE A 238 -15.63 -12.67 -18.41
N SER A 239 -16.43 -13.39 -19.21
CA SER A 239 -17.85 -13.10 -19.41
C SER A 239 -18.67 -13.10 -18.11
N ASN A 240 -18.27 -13.89 -17.13
CA ASN A 240 -18.94 -14.02 -15.82
C ASN A 240 -18.07 -13.51 -14.65
N VAL A 241 -17.06 -12.70 -14.93
CA VAL A 241 -16.16 -12.14 -13.90
C VAL A 241 -16.50 -10.68 -13.69
N ASP A 242 -16.83 -10.32 -12.47
CA ASP A 242 -17.05 -8.92 -12.08
C ASP A 242 -15.73 -8.17 -12.00
N ILE A 243 -15.49 -7.26 -12.95
CA ILE A 243 -14.25 -6.50 -13.08
C ILE A 243 -14.44 -5.06 -12.61
N ALA A 244 -13.56 -4.55 -11.77
CA ALA A 244 -13.53 -3.15 -11.38
C ALA A 244 -12.13 -2.53 -11.52
N MET A 245 -12.13 -1.21 -11.76
CA MET A 245 -10.95 -0.37 -11.63
C MET A 245 -11.05 0.41 -10.32
N VAL A 246 -9.92 0.52 -9.62
CA VAL A 246 -9.78 1.43 -8.47
C VAL A 246 -8.74 2.49 -8.79
N ASP A 247 -9.13 3.76 -8.75
CA ASP A 247 -8.22 4.89 -8.94
C ASP A 247 -8.29 5.91 -7.78
N GLY A 248 -7.33 6.86 -7.78
CA GLY A 248 -7.19 7.84 -6.72
C GLY A 248 -8.33 8.87 -6.64
N SER A 249 -9.06 9.10 -7.75
CA SER A 249 -10.12 10.10 -7.85
C SER A 249 -11.47 9.63 -7.32
N MET A 250 -11.65 8.31 -7.17
CA MET A 250 -12.90 7.71 -6.68
C MET A 250 -13.21 8.11 -5.24
N SER A 251 -14.48 8.34 -4.97
CA SER A 251 -14.99 8.49 -3.60
C SER A 251 -14.80 7.21 -2.78
N ILE A 252 -14.90 7.31 -1.47
CA ILE A 252 -14.74 6.15 -0.57
C ILE A 252 -15.83 5.10 -0.86
N SER A 253 -17.06 5.53 -1.10
CA SER A 253 -18.18 4.63 -1.41
C SER A 253 -17.97 3.88 -2.73
N GLU A 254 -17.47 4.56 -3.77
CA GLU A 254 -17.14 3.93 -5.04
C GLU A 254 -16.01 2.93 -4.91
N LYS A 255 -14.94 3.29 -4.17
CA LYS A 255 -13.84 2.36 -3.87
C LYS A 255 -14.33 1.11 -3.17
N ARG A 256 -15.18 1.24 -2.15
CA ARG A 256 -15.76 0.08 -1.45
C ARG A 256 -16.50 -0.84 -2.39
N LYS A 257 -17.40 -0.30 -3.22
CA LYS A 257 -18.14 -1.09 -4.22
C LYS A 257 -17.20 -1.78 -5.23
N ALA A 258 -16.14 -1.09 -5.66
CA ALA A 258 -15.15 -1.68 -6.55
C ALA A 258 -14.36 -2.82 -5.88
N LEU A 259 -14.08 -2.71 -4.57
CA LEU A 259 -13.36 -3.74 -3.81
C LEU A 259 -14.22 -4.99 -3.51
N GLU A 260 -15.52 -4.95 -3.74
CA GLU A 260 -16.40 -6.11 -3.65
C GLU A 260 -16.31 -7.03 -4.86
N LYS A 261 -15.76 -6.55 -5.99
CA LYS A 261 -15.68 -7.27 -7.26
C LYS A 261 -14.62 -8.38 -7.25
N ASP A 262 -14.76 -9.36 -8.16
CA ASP A 262 -13.92 -10.55 -8.25
C ASP A 262 -12.50 -10.22 -8.71
N LEU A 263 -12.39 -9.31 -9.68
CA LEU A 263 -11.15 -8.88 -10.30
C LEU A 263 -11.01 -7.36 -10.19
N ILE A 264 -9.97 -6.93 -9.48
CA ILE A 264 -9.72 -5.51 -9.18
C ILE A 264 -8.41 -5.09 -9.85
N LEU A 265 -8.48 -4.12 -10.77
CA LEU A 265 -7.29 -3.53 -11.37
C LEU A 265 -7.03 -2.15 -10.77
N SER A 266 -5.80 -1.89 -10.35
CA SER A 266 -5.45 -0.62 -9.71
C SER A 266 -3.98 -0.27 -9.94
N THR A 267 -3.63 0.98 -9.65
CA THR A 267 -2.22 1.32 -9.45
C THR A 267 -1.82 1.09 -8.00
N THR A 268 -0.53 0.86 -7.75
CA THR A 268 0.00 0.75 -6.38
C THR A 268 -0.31 1.99 -5.53
N ALA A 269 -0.35 3.18 -6.14
CA ALA A 269 -0.70 4.43 -5.46
C ALA A 269 -2.20 4.53 -5.17
N SER A 270 -3.06 4.10 -6.10
CA SER A 270 -4.52 4.23 -5.98
C SER A 270 -5.14 3.23 -5.02
N LEU A 271 -4.62 2.01 -4.98
CA LEU A 271 -5.03 1.03 -3.98
C LEU A 271 -4.63 1.50 -2.58
N GLY A 272 -3.58 2.31 -2.50
CA GLY A 272 -3.18 3.07 -1.32
C GLY A 272 -2.68 2.23 -0.15
N THR A 273 -2.27 2.92 0.90
CA THR A 273 -2.07 2.33 2.23
C THR A 273 -3.42 2.25 2.94
N GLY A 274 -3.66 1.13 3.63
CA GLY A 274 -4.83 0.98 4.51
C GLY A 274 -6.14 0.51 3.86
N VAL A 275 -6.16 0.20 2.56
CA VAL A 275 -7.34 -0.46 1.94
C VAL A 275 -7.23 -1.96 2.15
N ASP A 276 -8.12 -2.56 2.94
CA ASP A 276 -8.22 -4.01 3.06
C ASP A 276 -9.13 -4.58 1.97
N VAL A 277 -8.65 -5.58 1.25
CA VAL A 277 -9.45 -6.32 0.26
C VAL A 277 -9.88 -7.64 0.89
N MET A 278 -11.16 -7.72 1.23
CA MET A 278 -11.71 -8.93 1.83
C MET A 278 -11.63 -10.10 0.85
N ASN A 279 -11.27 -11.28 1.35
CA ASN A 279 -11.13 -12.53 0.58
C ASN A 279 -10.17 -12.41 -0.61
N LEU A 280 -9.04 -11.69 -0.43
CA LEU A 280 -8.00 -11.59 -1.45
C LEU A 280 -7.22 -12.92 -1.54
N GLY A 281 -7.33 -13.60 -2.67
CA GLY A 281 -6.63 -14.87 -2.93
C GLY A 281 -5.34 -14.69 -3.73
N ALA A 282 -5.30 -13.70 -4.64
CA ALA A 282 -4.10 -13.49 -5.45
C ALA A 282 -3.82 -12.01 -5.74
N VAL A 283 -2.54 -11.67 -5.82
CA VAL A 283 -2.03 -10.38 -6.30
C VAL A 283 -1.11 -10.63 -7.49
N VAL A 284 -1.34 -9.91 -8.59
CA VAL A 284 -0.46 -9.88 -9.76
C VAL A 284 0.18 -8.51 -9.85
N ASN A 285 1.49 -8.45 -9.71
CA ASN A 285 2.22 -7.18 -9.68
C ASN A 285 3.01 -6.95 -10.97
N PHE A 286 2.57 -5.97 -11.77
CA PHE A 286 3.28 -5.44 -12.94
C PHE A 286 4.01 -4.12 -12.63
N ASP A 287 3.86 -3.55 -11.45
CA ASP A 287 4.55 -2.32 -11.10
C ASP A 287 6.00 -2.61 -10.70
N GLN A 288 6.93 -2.19 -11.54
CA GLN A 288 8.37 -2.46 -11.40
C GLN A 288 9.06 -1.61 -10.32
N LYS A 289 8.33 -1.03 -9.37
CA LYS A 289 8.93 -0.24 -8.29
C LYS A 289 9.88 -1.09 -7.44
N SER A 290 11.01 -0.50 -7.09
CA SER A 290 12.03 -1.13 -6.25
C SER A 290 11.87 -0.82 -4.75
N SER A 291 10.91 0.01 -4.37
CA SER A 291 10.66 0.34 -2.97
C SER A 291 10.19 -0.88 -2.21
N LEU A 292 11.00 -1.38 -1.32
CA LEU A 292 10.67 -2.55 -0.49
C LEU A 292 9.44 -2.30 0.36
N ILE A 293 9.26 -1.09 0.87
CA ILE A 293 8.08 -0.68 1.65
C ILE A 293 6.80 -0.87 0.85
N ILE A 294 6.78 -0.41 -0.41
CA ILE A 294 5.60 -0.56 -1.28
C ILE A 294 5.33 -2.04 -1.55
N VAL A 295 6.37 -2.82 -1.81
CA VAL A 295 6.23 -4.26 -2.09
C VAL A 295 5.73 -5.00 -0.85
N GLU A 296 6.28 -4.71 0.33
CA GLU A 296 5.86 -5.28 1.60
C GLU A 296 4.40 -4.96 1.91
N GLN A 297 3.97 -3.72 1.66
CA GLN A 297 2.56 -3.33 1.78
C GLN A 297 1.65 -4.10 0.81
N MET A 298 2.12 -4.43 -0.40
CA MET A 298 1.35 -5.20 -1.37
C MET A 298 1.26 -6.68 -0.96
N VAL A 299 2.37 -7.28 -0.55
CA VAL A 299 2.40 -8.65 -0.02
C VAL A 299 1.58 -8.75 1.26
N GLY A 300 1.71 -7.79 2.17
CA GLY A 300 0.98 -7.76 3.44
C GLY A 300 -0.56 -7.60 3.32
N ARG A 301 -1.09 -7.37 2.10
CA ARG A 301 -2.54 -7.43 1.84
C ARG A 301 -3.06 -8.86 1.76
N LEU A 302 -2.20 -9.80 1.39
CA LEU A 302 -2.47 -11.22 1.46
C LEU A 302 -2.39 -11.63 2.93
N ARG A 303 -3.52 -11.77 3.58
CA ARG A 303 -3.61 -12.11 5.00
C ARG A 303 -3.90 -13.58 5.20
N ASP A 304 -3.41 -14.16 6.28
CA ASP A 304 -3.83 -15.50 6.69
C ASP A 304 -5.33 -15.48 7.03
N ARG A 305 -6.10 -16.14 6.21
CA ARG A 305 -7.55 -16.33 6.35
C ARG A 305 -7.93 -17.83 6.35
N GLY A 306 -6.95 -18.70 6.59
CA GLY A 306 -7.13 -20.14 6.60
C GLY A 306 -7.03 -20.80 5.22
N PHE A 307 -6.60 -20.06 4.18
CA PHE A 307 -6.36 -20.57 2.84
C PHE A 307 -5.05 -20.03 2.26
N GLU A 308 -4.50 -20.75 1.29
CA GLU A 308 -3.29 -20.34 0.57
C GLU A 308 -3.56 -19.13 -0.32
N THR A 309 -2.63 -18.18 -0.30
CA THR A 309 -2.68 -16.99 -1.13
C THR A 309 -1.50 -16.94 -2.09
N TYR A 310 -1.61 -16.13 -3.13
CA TYR A 310 -0.66 -16.13 -4.24
C TYR A 310 -0.20 -14.72 -4.58
N TYR A 311 1.10 -14.54 -4.71
CA TYR A 311 1.69 -13.30 -5.21
C TYR A 311 2.50 -13.60 -6.46
N ILE A 312 2.13 -13.03 -7.59
CA ILE A 312 2.85 -13.16 -8.87
C ILE A 312 3.64 -11.88 -9.11
N ASP A 313 4.97 -11.96 -8.99
CA ASP A 313 5.87 -10.85 -9.30
C ASP A 313 6.33 -10.92 -10.74
N VAL A 314 5.87 -9.98 -11.56
CA VAL A 314 6.28 -9.86 -12.96
C VAL A 314 7.50 -8.96 -13.05
N CYS A 315 8.53 -9.40 -13.74
CA CYS A 315 9.72 -8.62 -14.05
C CYS A 315 9.89 -8.49 -15.56
N ASP A 316 9.82 -7.26 -16.03
CA ASP A 316 10.00 -6.96 -17.45
C ASP A 316 11.48 -6.82 -17.79
N HIS A 317 11.89 -7.42 -18.90
CA HIS A 317 13.24 -7.37 -19.43
C HIS A 317 13.25 -6.70 -20.80
N VAL A 318 13.75 -5.47 -20.85
CA VAL A 318 14.05 -4.76 -22.09
C VAL A 318 15.55 -4.46 -22.12
N LYS A 319 16.21 -4.81 -23.21
CA LYS A 319 17.68 -4.70 -23.36
C LYS A 319 18.23 -3.33 -22.94
N TYR A 320 17.48 -2.26 -23.22
CA TYR A 320 17.89 -0.87 -23.01
C TYR A 320 17.36 -0.26 -21.69
N ALA A 321 16.64 -1.04 -20.87
CA ALA A 321 16.07 -0.61 -19.59
C ALA A 321 16.55 -1.46 -18.42
N LYS A 322 17.86 -1.67 -18.29
CA LYS A 322 18.47 -2.53 -17.26
C LYS A 322 18.12 -2.17 -15.81
N ALA A 323 17.69 -0.94 -15.57
CA ALA A 323 17.26 -0.51 -14.24
C ALA A 323 16.10 -1.37 -13.69
N PHE A 324 15.16 -1.75 -14.54
CA PHE A 324 13.99 -2.56 -14.13
C PHE A 324 14.39 -3.97 -13.73
N GLN A 325 15.37 -4.57 -14.43
CA GLN A 325 15.92 -5.88 -14.05
C GLN A 325 16.57 -5.83 -12.66
N LYS A 326 17.38 -4.78 -12.38
CA LYS A 326 17.98 -4.58 -11.05
C LYS A 326 16.90 -4.41 -9.96
N TRP A 327 15.84 -3.68 -10.26
CA TRP A 327 14.74 -3.48 -9.32
C TRP A 327 13.98 -4.80 -9.06
N GLY A 328 13.73 -5.59 -10.11
CA GLY A 328 13.15 -6.92 -9.98
C GLY A 328 13.99 -7.84 -9.09
N THR A 329 15.30 -7.91 -9.32
CA THR A 329 16.22 -8.70 -8.49
C THR A 329 16.15 -8.26 -7.03
N LYS A 330 16.22 -6.94 -6.76
CA LYS A 330 16.16 -6.39 -5.40
C LYS A 330 14.83 -6.74 -4.70
N ARG A 331 13.69 -6.67 -5.39
CA ARG A 331 12.39 -7.08 -4.84
C ARG A 331 12.38 -8.55 -4.46
N ARG A 332 12.84 -9.41 -5.38
CA ARG A 332 12.82 -10.88 -5.22
C ARG A 332 13.73 -11.36 -4.10
N GLU A 333 14.83 -10.68 -3.87
CA GLU A 333 15.69 -10.94 -2.70
C GLU A 333 14.95 -10.65 -1.39
N ALA A 334 14.17 -9.57 -1.35
CA ALA A 334 13.43 -9.17 -0.17
C ALA A 334 12.28 -10.12 0.19
N PHE A 335 11.65 -10.78 -0.78
CA PHE A 335 10.53 -11.71 -0.53
C PHE A 335 10.87 -12.84 0.44
N ARG A 336 12.14 -13.26 0.51
CA ARG A 336 12.61 -14.29 1.43
C ARG A 336 12.46 -13.92 2.91
N TYR A 337 12.34 -12.63 3.19
CA TYR A 337 12.29 -12.10 4.54
C TYR A 337 10.88 -11.59 4.90
N PHE A 338 9.91 -11.68 3.99
CA PHE A 338 8.56 -11.24 4.31
C PHE A 338 7.82 -12.30 5.12
N PRO A 339 7.18 -11.88 6.23
CA PRO A 339 6.39 -12.77 7.05
C PRO A 339 5.25 -13.42 6.25
N GLY A 340 5.00 -14.70 6.51
CA GLY A 340 3.94 -15.46 5.85
C GLY A 340 4.27 -15.97 4.44
N CYS A 341 5.40 -15.56 3.83
CA CYS A 341 5.82 -16.06 2.53
C CYS A 341 6.50 -17.43 2.66
N HIS A 342 6.12 -18.35 1.77
CA HIS A 342 6.87 -19.60 1.60
C HIS A 342 8.30 -19.28 1.17
N LYS A 343 9.28 -19.98 1.77
CA LYS A 343 10.70 -19.78 1.46
C LYS A 343 11.06 -20.18 0.03
N GLU A 344 10.32 -21.14 -0.52
CA GLU A 344 10.49 -21.61 -1.89
C GLU A 344 9.63 -20.75 -2.84
N MET A 345 10.32 -20.01 -3.72
CA MET A 345 9.69 -19.22 -4.77
C MET A 345 9.62 -20.03 -6.06
N LYS A 346 8.42 -20.18 -6.61
CA LYS A 346 8.20 -20.88 -7.88
C LYS A 346 8.46 -19.95 -9.06
N ARG A 347 9.15 -20.45 -10.08
CA ARG A 347 9.32 -19.71 -11.34
C ARG A 347 8.34 -20.21 -12.39
N LEU A 348 7.65 -19.27 -13.02
CA LEU A 348 6.90 -19.54 -14.23
C LEU A 348 7.84 -19.53 -15.46
N PRO A 349 7.50 -20.24 -16.55
CA PRO A 349 8.30 -20.20 -17.78
C PRO A 349 8.45 -18.78 -18.31
N ASP A 350 9.68 -18.41 -18.73
CA ASP A 350 9.96 -17.10 -19.31
C ASP A 350 9.12 -16.86 -20.56
N ILE A 351 8.68 -15.62 -20.74
CA ILE A 351 7.94 -15.18 -21.93
C ILE A 351 8.86 -14.30 -22.77
N ARG A 352 8.97 -14.62 -24.06
CA ARG A 352 9.68 -13.81 -25.04
C ARG A 352 8.70 -13.21 -26.04
N CYS A 353 8.77 -11.87 -26.21
CA CYS A 353 7.89 -11.07 -27.08
C CYS A 353 8.70 -10.24 -28.08
#